data_e0e1987f231ca457bd8f936dd993b997
#
_entry.id   e0e1987f231ca457bd8f936dd993b997
#
_cell.length_a   1.000
_cell.length_b   1.000
_cell.length_c   1.000
_cell.angle_alpha   90.00
_cell.angle_beta   90.00
_cell.angle_gamma   90.00
#
_symmetry.space_group_name_H-M   'P 1'
#
loop_
_entity.id
_entity.type
_entity.pdbx_description
1 polymer ?
#
loop_
_entity_poly.entity_id
_entity_poly.type
_entity_poly.pdbx_seq_one_letter_code
_entity_poly.pdbx_strand_id
1 'polypeptide(L)'
;MFFFGGKKKIRTSSSVLLRPRRSRVFRGRTREDAENSEEKHRSLWTLWYGFLWTALLGAFLYGTIFSSLLRLDRVEVSGTKEVSEIDVESEAKRFLSGKSFGIFPGDTLPSAFVRRYSLERGLREQFPLFRTIRVSTVFPDVLTVSVEERKRMFTLCSGGPCFWVDERGVPFEGATLSSNGVSRNILTVIDRSAKPIDLEVPAVSDLFVQESILFRERLSRELGIATDMVAETPFRLSNEIRLKTKENWELRVSAEISVDKSLRALRLFLEKTLSSDDRKRLEYIDLRTENTVFYLLKGEEERESDDISKEKKEDTKKKKEKNDK
;
A
#
# COMPACT_ATOMS: atom_id res chain seq x y z
N MET A 1 -22.48 -84.06 -18.72
CA MET A 1 -21.60 -85.23 -18.87
C MET A 1 -21.47 -85.81 -17.48
N PHE A 2 -22.36 -86.75 -17.09
CA PHE A 2 -22.10 -88.20 -16.91
C PHE A 2 -20.96 -88.39 -15.84
N PHE A 3 -21.11 -89.18 -14.74
CA PHE A 3 -21.76 -90.41 -14.40
C PHE A 3 -21.78 -90.54 -12.86
N PHE A 4 -22.85 -90.82 -12.17
CA PHE A 4 -23.43 -92.13 -11.81
C PHE A 4 -22.49 -93.14 -11.12
N GLY A 5 -22.97 -93.61 -10.00
CA GLY A 5 -22.76 -94.93 -9.38
C GLY A 5 -22.66 -94.78 -7.83
N GLY A 6 -23.47 -95.29 -7.03
CA GLY A 6 -24.35 -96.39 -7.00
C GLY A 6 -24.14 -97.25 -5.75
N LYS A 7 -25.09 -97.21 -4.83
CA LYS A 7 -25.58 -98.23 -3.88
C LYS A 7 -24.54 -99.15 -3.18
N LYS A 8 -24.58 -99.24 -1.82
CA LYS A 8 -25.13 -100.48 -1.19
C LYS A 8 -25.48 -100.23 0.27
N LYS A 9 -26.64 -100.75 0.60
CA LYS A 9 -27.30 -100.87 1.91
C LYS A 9 -26.87 -102.16 2.60
N ILE A 10 -26.42 -102.06 3.85
CA ILE A 10 -26.46 -103.27 4.68
C ILE A 10 -27.03 -102.85 6.07
N ARG A 11 -28.08 -103.53 6.46
CA ARG A 11 -28.76 -103.50 7.73
C ARG A 11 -28.13 -104.54 8.63
N THR A 12 -27.89 -104.26 9.90
CA THR A 12 -28.08 -105.12 11.05
C THR A 12 -27.95 -104.24 12.29
N SER A 13 -28.92 -104.07 13.06
CA SER A 13 -29.43 -104.82 14.21
C SER A 13 -28.85 -104.24 15.56
N SER A 14 -29.76 -103.64 16.30
CA SER A 14 -29.99 -103.60 17.75
C SER A 14 -28.76 -103.71 18.72
N SER A 15 -28.60 -102.65 19.51
CA SER A 15 -28.60 -102.93 20.97
C SER A 15 -28.36 -101.57 21.78
N VAL A 16 -29.22 -101.45 22.74
CA VAL A 16 -29.01 -100.89 24.07
C VAL A 16 -28.74 -99.34 24.14
N LEU A 17 -29.79 -98.65 24.53
CA LEU A 17 -29.80 -97.35 25.09
C LEU A 17 -28.92 -97.30 26.35
N LEU A 18 -27.80 -96.52 26.26
CA LEU A 18 -27.18 -95.92 27.38
C LEU A 18 -27.20 -94.40 27.17
N ARG A 19 -28.02 -93.68 27.91
CA ARG A 19 -28.07 -92.20 27.96
C ARG A 19 -26.67 -91.71 28.51
N PRO A 20 -25.95 -90.87 27.77
CA PRO A 20 -24.79 -90.21 28.35
C PRO A 20 -25.29 -89.14 29.32
N ARG A 21 -24.86 -89.19 30.51
CA ARG A 21 -24.95 -88.20 31.58
C ARG A 21 -24.37 -86.87 30.99
N ARG A 22 -25.20 -85.78 30.80
CA ARG A 22 -24.70 -84.49 30.53
C ARG A 22 -23.83 -84.01 31.69
N SER A 23 -22.52 -84.11 31.56
CA SER A 23 -21.58 -83.39 32.34
C SER A 23 -21.76 -81.89 31.98
N ARG A 24 -22.22 -81.08 32.93
CA ARG A 24 -22.11 -79.63 32.87
C ARG A 24 -20.61 -79.34 32.88
N VAL A 25 -20.03 -79.09 31.72
CA VAL A 25 -18.72 -78.48 31.62
C VAL A 25 -18.90 -77.07 32.19
N PHE A 26 -18.43 -76.92 33.40
CA PHE A 26 -18.22 -75.56 33.99
C PHE A 26 -17.07 -74.98 33.21
N ARG A 27 -17.42 -74.16 32.21
CA ARG A 27 -16.43 -73.34 31.49
C ARG A 27 -15.93 -72.31 32.48
N GLY A 28 -14.86 -72.69 33.21
CA GLY A 28 -14.14 -71.77 34.05
C GLY A 28 -13.71 -70.57 33.17
N ARG A 29 -14.12 -69.38 33.51
CA ARG A 29 -13.67 -68.14 32.87
C ARG A 29 -12.15 -68.15 32.95
N THR A 30 -11.48 -68.39 31.83
CA THR A 30 -10.05 -68.38 31.77
C THR A 30 -9.52 -67.02 32.10
N ARG A 31 -8.37 -66.92 32.72
CA ARG A 31 -7.73 -65.66 33.08
C ARG A 31 -7.60 -64.72 31.85
N GLU A 32 -7.44 -65.30 30.66
CA GLU A 32 -7.39 -64.59 29.39
C GLU A 32 -8.72 -63.86 29.04
N ASP A 33 -9.92 -64.45 29.38
CA ASP A 33 -11.20 -63.81 29.16
C ASP A 33 -11.42 -62.60 30.10
N ALA A 34 -10.82 -62.64 31.29
CA ALA A 34 -10.85 -61.54 32.26
C ALA A 34 -9.91 -60.39 31.83
N GLU A 35 -8.69 -60.72 31.40
CA GLU A 35 -7.69 -59.75 30.93
C GLU A 35 -8.18 -59.03 29.66
N ASN A 36 -8.77 -59.73 28.70
CA ASN A 36 -9.34 -59.18 27.49
C ASN A 36 -10.58 -58.30 27.75
N SER A 37 -11.32 -58.54 28.83
CA SER A 37 -12.44 -57.73 29.23
C SER A 37 -12.00 -56.40 29.88
N GLU A 38 -10.88 -56.42 30.64
CA GLU A 38 -10.32 -55.21 31.25
C GLU A 38 -9.64 -54.30 30.24
N GLU A 39 -8.91 -54.88 29.26
CA GLU A 39 -8.35 -54.07 28.13
C GLU A 39 -9.44 -53.42 27.28
N LYS A 40 -10.51 -54.12 26.98
CA LYS A 40 -11.64 -53.60 26.21
C LYS A 40 -12.38 -52.51 26.98
N HIS A 41 -12.49 -52.62 28.29
CA HIS A 41 -13.06 -51.56 29.13
C HIS A 41 -12.14 -50.32 29.19
N ARG A 42 -10.84 -50.49 29.35
CA ARG A 42 -9.85 -49.41 29.34
C ARG A 42 -9.88 -48.68 27.99
N SER A 43 -9.93 -49.39 26.86
CA SER A 43 -10.01 -48.80 25.51
C SER A 43 -11.30 -47.99 25.30
N LEU A 44 -12.44 -48.47 25.78
CA LEU A 44 -13.71 -47.78 25.73
C LEU A 44 -13.70 -46.49 26.60
N TRP A 45 -13.10 -46.53 27.77
CA TRP A 45 -12.97 -45.36 28.64
C TRP A 45 -12.07 -44.29 28.03
N THR A 46 -10.95 -44.65 27.41
CA THR A 46 -10.08 -43.69 26.73
C THR A 46 -10.78 -43.01 25.53
N LEU A 47 -11.57 -43.76 24.78
CA LEU A 47 -12.40 -43.22 23.71
C LEU A 47 -13.49 -42.28 24.23
N TRP A 48 -14.13 -42.61 25.36
CA TRP A 48 -15.13 -41.77 26.03
C TRP A 48 -14.51 -40.48 26.58
N TYR A 49 -13.34 -40.51 27.19
CA TYR A 49 -12.60 -39.34 27.60
C TYR A 49 -12.19 -38.48 26.41
N GLY A 50 -11.72 -39.09 25.33
CA GLY A 50 -11.40 -38.41 24.09
C GLY A 50 -12.63 -37.68 23.52
N PHE A 51 -13.76 -38.37 23.47
CA PHE A 51 -15.04 -37.76 23.01
C PHE A 51 -15.52 -36.63 23.94
N LEU A 52 -15.43 -36.82 25.26
CA LEU A 52 -15.79 -35.79 26.22
C LEU A 52 -14.93 -34.53 26.07
N TRP A 53 -13.62 -34.67 25.92
CA TRP A 53 -12.71 -33.56 25.72
C TRP A 53 -12.96 -32.83 24.38
N THR A 54 -13.22 -33.57 23.32
CA THR A 54 -13.55 -32.96 22.02
C THR A 54 -14.91 -32.24 22.05
N ALA A 55 -15.90 -32.81 22.76
CA ALA A 55 -17.21 -32.18 22.96
C ALA A 55 -17.10 -30.91 23.82
N LEU A 56 -16.32 -30.95 24.90
CA LEU A 56 -16.04 -29.79 25.75
C LEU A 56 -15.29 -28.69 24.99
N LEU A 57 -14.28 -29.09 24.22
CA LEU A 57 -13.54 -28.15 23.37
C LEU A 57 -14.46 -27.53 22.31
N GLY A 58 -15.30 -28.34 21.67
CA GLY A 58 -16.30 -27.85 20.71
C GLY A 58 -17.29 -26.90 21.33
N ALA A 59 -17.81 -27.22 22.52
CA ALA A 59 -18.73 -26.35 23.26
C ALA A 59 -18.05 -25.04 23.71
N PHE A 60 -16.79 -25.11 24.13
CA PHE A 60 -16.01 -23.93 24.48
C PHE A 60 -15.77 -23.02 23.26
N LEU A 61 -15.33 -23.60 22.13
CA LEU A 61 -15.15 -22.87 20.87
C LEU A 61 -16.48 -22.25 20.38
N TYR A 62 -17.55 -23.04 20.45
CA TYR A 62 -18.88 -22.54 20.08
C TYR A 62 -19.30 -21.39 20.99
N GLY A 63 -19.13 -21.51 22.32
CA GLY A 63 -19.43 -20.46 23.27
C GLY A 63 -18.60 -19.19 23.04
N THR A 64 -17.30 -19.31 22.73
CA THR A 64 -16.45 -18.14 22.46
C THR A 64 -16.81 -17.42 21.16
N ILE A 65 -17.20 -18.16 20.13
CA ILE A 65 -17.53 -17.56 18.82
C ILE A 65 -18.92 -16.92 18.82
N PHE A 66 -19.90 -17.55 19.51
CA PHE A 66 -21.30 -17.10 19.52
C PHE A 66 -21.71 -16.37 20.80
N SER A 67 -20.80 -16.15 21.74
CA SER A 67 -21.08 -15.43 22.98
C SER A 67 -21.31 -13.95 22.73
N SER A 68 -22.35 -13.41 23.33
CA SER A 68 -22.59 -11.97 23.37
C SER A 68 -21.53 -11.19 24.17
N LEU A 69 -20.77 -11.86 25.04
CA LEU A 69 -19.69 -11.26 25.82
C LEU A 69 -18.48 -10.82 24.97
N LEU A 70 -18.31 -11.41 23.80
CA LEU A 70 -17.20 -11.08 22.87
C LEU A 70 -17.70 -10.34 21.63
N ARG A 71 -18.90 -9.79 21.68
CA ARG A 71 -19.42 -8.95 20.61
C ARG A 71 -18.80 -7.57 20.73
N LEU A 72 -18.31 -7.03 19.60
CA LEU A 72 -17.73 -5.71 19.51
C LEU A 72 -18.83 -4.64 19.57
N ASP A 73 -18.94 -3.96 20.69
CA ASP A 73 -19.92 -2.90 20.89
C ASP A 73 -19.36 -1.52 20.53
N ARG A 74 -18.05 -1.33 20.69
CA ARG A 74 -17.39 -0.04 20.48
C ARG A 74 -16.28 -0.13 19.48
N VAL A 75 -16.20 0.89 18.61
CA VAL A 75 -15.09 1.11 17.69
C VAL A 75 -14.47 2.46 18.08
N GLU A 76 -13.24 2.42 18.51
CA GLU A 76 -12.47 3.61 18.85
C GLU A 76 -11.51 3.94 17.69
N VAL A 77 -11.65 5.14 17.14
CA VAL A 77 -10.81 5.64 16.06
C VAL A 77 -9.86 6.68 16.63
N SER A 78 -8.60 6.65 16.20
CA SER A 78 -7.59 7.61 16.62
C SER A 78 -6.65 7.98 15.48
N GLY A 79 -6.18 9.24 15.47
CA GLY A 79 -5.19 9.74 14.51
C GLY A 79 -5.76 10.42 13.27
N THR A 80 -7.07 10.54 13.16
CA THR A 80 -7.74 11.32 12.10
C THR A 80 -7.55 12.82 12.31
N LYS A 81 -7.50 13.58 11.22
CA LYS A 81 -7.40 15.06 11.19
C LYS A 81 -8.37 15.68 10.20
N GLU A 82 -8.35 15.22 8.96
CA GLU A 82 -9.21 15.67 7.86
C GLU A 82 -10.42 14.76 7.68
N VAL A 83 -10.24 13.44 7.89
CA VAL A 83 -11.31 12.45 7.80
C VAL A 83 -12.08 12.42 9.12
N SER A 84 -13.41 12.37 9.02
CA SER A 84 -14.27 12.26 10.21
C SER A 84 -14.09 10.90 10.89
N GLU A 85 -13.89 10.88 12.21
CA GLU A 85 -13.88 9.65 13.02
C GLU A 85 -15.15 8.82 12.81
N ILE A 86 -16.31 9.51 12.70
CA ILE A 86 -17.62 8.88 12.52
C ILE A 86 -17.68 8.11 11.19
N ASP A 87 -17.09 8.65 10.13
CA ASP A 87 -17.08 7.99 8.83
C ASP A 87 -16.23 6.70 8.86
N VAL A 88 -15.06 6.75 9.51
CA VAL A 88 -14.20 5.57 9.70
C VAL A 88 -14.87 4.52 10.58
N GLU A 89 -15.51 4.96 11.69
CA GLU A 89 -16.25 4.09 12.57
C GLU A 89 -17.40 3.39 11.85
N SER A 90 -18.19 4.16 11.08
CA SER A 90 -19.34 3.64 10.33
C SER A 90 -18.90 2.60 9.30
N GLU A 91 -17.81 2.85 8.59
CA GLU A 91 -17.26 1.93 7.59
C GLU A 91 -16.69 0.66 8.24
N ALA A 92 -15.97 0.81 9.37
CA ALA A 92 -15.49 -0.33 10.14
C ALA A 92 -16.65 -1.21 10.63
N LYS A 93 -17.72 -0.60 11.18
CA LYS A 93 -18.93 -1.32 11.59
C LYS A 93 -19.64 -2.00 10.43
N ARG A 94 -19.73 -1.33 9.27
CA ARG A 94 -20.29 -1.91 8.05
C ARG A 94 -19.52 -3.16 7.60
N PHE A 95 -18.21 -3.11 7.64
CA PHE A 95 -17.35 -4.24 7.31
C PHE A 95 -17.54 -5.41 8.28
N LEU A 96 -17.68 -5.12 9.58
CA LEU A 96 -17.87 -6.12 10.62
C LEU A 96 -19.28 -6.71 10.62
N SER A 97 -20.30 -5.98 10.17
CA SER A 97 -21.68 -6.49 10.12
C SER A 97 -21.86 -7.67 9.16
N GLY A 98 -20.91 -7.89 8.24
CA GLY A 98 -20.89 -9.03 7.35
C GLY A 98 -20.54 -10.34 8.07
N LYS A 99 -21.00 -11.48 7.53
CA LYS A 99 -20.64 -12.80 8.05
C LYS A 99 -19.18 -13.13 7.74
N SER A 100 -18.45 -13.61 8.73
CA SER A 100 -17.11 -14.18 8.55
C SER A 100 -17.23 -15.62 8.03
N PHE A 101 -16.53 -15.94 6.93
CA PHE A 101 -16.61 -17.25 6.27
C PHE A 101 -18.05 -17.73 5.96
N GLY A 102 -19.00 -16.80 5.80
CA GLY A 102 -20.39 -17.09 5.47
C GLY A 102 -21.26 -17.65 6.62
N ILE A 103 -20.66 -18.05 7.75
CA ILE A 103 -21.36 -18.73 8.85
C ILE A 103 -21.23 -17.96 10.17
N PHE A 104 -20.03 -17.43 10.48
CA PHE A 104 -19.74 -16.83 11.77
C PHE A 104 -20.13 -15.34 11.81
N PRO A 105 -20.63 -14.82 12.95
CA PRO A 105 -20.84 -13.38 13.12
C PRO A 105 -19.52 -12.62 12.94
N GLY A 106 -19.54 -11.58 12.09
CA GLY A 106 -18.35 -10.78 11.84
C GLY A 106 -18.04 -9.76 12.93
N ASP A 107 -19.03 -9.45 13.75
CA ASP A 107 -19.02 -8.48 14.84
C ASP A 107 -18.51 -9.02 16.18
N THR A 108 -17.78 -10.14 16.15
CA THR A 108 -17.18 -10.73 17.34
C THR A 108 -15.66 -10.51 17.37
N LEU A 109 -15.08 -10.43 18.58
CA LEU A 109 -13.66 -10.22 18.80
C LEU A 109 -12.77 -11.26 18.06
N PRO A 110 -13.07 -12.57 18.10
CA PRO A 110 -12.30 -13.54 17.32
C PRO A 110 -12.40 -13.32 15.80
N SER A 111 -13.58 -12.97 15.29
CA SER A 111 -13.78 -12.69 13.87
C SER A 111 -13.03 -11.43 13.43
N ALA A 112 -13.04 -10.37 14.22
CA ALA A 112 -12.30 -9.15 13.96
C ALA A 112 -10.79 -9.39 13.97
N PHE A 113 -10.29 -10.20 14.91
CA PHE A 113 -8.87 -10.56 14.97
C PHE A 113 -8.43 -11.30 13.71
N VAL A 114 -9.19 -12.28 13.23
CA VAL A 114 -8.89 -13.03 12.02
C VAL A 114 -8.99 -12.13 10.77
N ARG A 115 -9.98 -11.25 10.73
CA ARG A 115 -10.27 -10.38 9.56
C ARG A 115 -9.54 -9.04 9.60
N ARG A 116 -8.68 -8.78 10.58
CA ARG A 116 -8.02 -7.46 10.75
C ARG A 116 -7.35 -6.94 9.49
N TYR A 117 -6.59 -7.79 8.80
CA TYR A 117 -5.92 -7.39 7.55
C TYR A 117 -6.89 -7.07 6.40
N SER A 118 -8.03 -7.78 6.36
CA SER A 118 -9.07 -7.50 5.37
C SER A 118 -9.77 -6.18 5.68
N LEU A 119 -9.99 -5.88 6.96
CA LEU A 119 -10.54 -4.60 7.40
C LEU A 119 -9.55 -3.45 7.12
N GLU A 120 -8.27 -3.61 7.44
CA GLU A 120 -7.23 -2.62 7.12
C GLU A 120 -7.16 -2.33 5.62
N ARG A 121 -7.27 -3.37 4.79
CA ARG A 121 -7.32 -3.22 3.33
C ARG A 121 -8.58 -2.49 2.87
N GLY A 122 -9.75 -2.88 3.35
CA GLY A 122 -11.01 -2.23 3.00
C GLY A 122 -11.05 -0.75 3.40
N LEU A 123 -10.56 -0.42 4.60
CA LEU A 123 -10.43 0.96 5.02
C LEU A 123 -9.43 1.76 4.17
N ARG A 124 -8.32 1.14 3.72
CA ARG A 124 -7.34 1.79 2.84
C ARG A 124 -7.92 2.08 1.45
N GLU A 125 -8.70 1.16 0.91
CA GLU A 125 -9.38 1.36 -0.38
C GLU A 125 -10.43 2.47 -0.30
N GLN A 126 -11.15 2.56 0.83
CA GLN A 126 -12.17 3.59 1.05
C GLN A 126 -11.58 4.96 1.39
N PHE A 127 -10.47 4.99 2.12
CA PHE A 127 -9.81 6.21 2.58
C PHE A 127 -8.36 6.27 2.11
N PRO A 128 -8.09 6.64 0.86
CA PRO A 128 -6.72 6.73 0.29
C PRO A 128 -5.82 7.72 1.04
N LEU A 129 -6.41 8.67 1.75
CA LEU A 129 -5.69 9.63 2.60
C LEU A 129 -4.93 8.94 3.75
N PHE A 130 -5.31 7.73 4.15
CA PHE A 130 -4.61 7.03 5.22
C PHE A 130 -3.34 6.36 4.71
N ARG A 131 -2.19 6.79 5.27
CA ARG A 131 -0.89 6.15 5.03
C ARG A 131 -0.80 4.82 5.75
N THR A 132 -1.08 4.84 7.04
CA THR A 132 -0.99 3.68 7.92
C THR A 132 -2.32 3.46 8.58
N ILE A 133 -2.79 2.23 8.56
CA ILE A 133 -3.98 1.80 9.28
C ILE A 133 -3.56 0.60 10.11
N ARG A 134 -3.84 0.63 11.39
CA ARG A 134 -3.63 -0.48 12.31
C ARG A 134 -4.92 -0.78 13.04
N VAL A 135 -5.38 -2.01 12.88
CA VAL A 135 -6.56 -2.51 13.58
C VAL A 135 -6.11 -3.43 14.68
N SER A 136 -6.57 -3.18 15.88
CA SER A 136 -6.34 -4.01 17.06
C SER A 136 -7.65 -4.20 17.83
N THR A 137 -7.70 -5.27 18.60
CA THR A 137 -8.84 -5.58 19.45
C THR A 137 -8.42 -5.50 20.90
N VAL A 138 -9.23 -4.83 21.71
CA VAL A 138 -9.04 -4.72 23.16
C VAL A 138 -10.18 -5.45 23.83
N PHE A 139 -9.83 -6.42 24.66
CA PHE A 139 -10.80 -7.21 25.42
C PHE A 139 -11.56 -6.31 26.40
N PRO A 140 -12.91 -6.50 26.58
CA PRO A 140 -13.68 -7.60 26.01
C PRO A 140 -14.38 -7.28 24.67
N ASP A 141 -14.64 -5.99 24.32
CA ASP A 141 -15.63 -5.59 23.34
C ASP A 141 -15.21 -4.40 22.45
N VAL A 142 -13.92 -3.98 22.48
CA VAL A 142 -13.46 -2.77 21.79
C VAL A 142 -12.60 -3.14 20.57
N LEU A 143 -12.94 -2.53 19.43
CA LEU A 143 -12.09 -2.50 18.25
C LEU A 143 -11.39 -1.13 18.18
N THR A 144 -10.08 -1.11 18.18
CA THR A 144 -9.29 0.12 18.03
C THR A 144 -8.74 0.22 16.63
N VAL A 145 -9.03 1.32 15.95
CA VAL A 145 -8.51 1.66 14.61
C VAL A 145 -7.61 2.88 14.75
N SER A 146 -6.31 2.67 14.66
CA SER A 146 -5.33 3.75 14.66
C SER A 146 -4.90 4.07 13.24
N VAL A 147 -5.03 5.33 12.83
CA VAL A 147 -4.70 5.78 11.48
C VAL A 147 -3.66 6.89 11.51
N GLU A 148 -2.89 6.97 10.44
CA GLU A 148 -1.99 8.07 10.15
C GLU A 148 -2.35 8.64 8.78
N GLU A 149 -2.77 9.90 8.74
CA GLU A 149 -3.13 10.57 7.49
C GLU A 149 -1.90 11.07 6.75
N ARG A 150 -1.96 11.02 5.40
CA ARG A 150 -0.97 11.63 4.49
C ARG A 150 -1.17 13.14 4.47
N LYS A 151 -0.08 13.86 4.32
CA LYS A 151 -0.17 15.30 4.02
C LYS A 151 -0.25 15.51 2.51
N ARG A 152 -1.19 16.31 2.07
CA ARG A 152 -1.27 16.78 0.69
C ARG A 152 -0.23 17.87 0.46
N MET A 153 0.89 17.52 -0.17
CA MET A 153 2.00 18.44 -0.39
C MET A 153 1.81 19.27 -1.66
N PHE A 154 1.51 18.61 -2.76
CA PHE A 154 1.21 19.24 -4.04
C PHE A 154 0.39 18.29 -4.93
N THR A 155 -0.05 18.80 -6.08
CA THR A 155 -0.74 17.98 -7.08
C THR A 155 0.21 17.70 -8.25
N LEU A 156 0.36 16.44 -8.64
CA LEU A 156 1.15 16.00 -9.79
C LEU A 156 0.22 15.61 -10.94
N CYS A 157 0.41 16.24 -12.11
CA CYS A 157 -0.34 15.93 -13.32
C CYS A 157 0.61 15.35 -14.38
N SER A 158 0.21 14.24 -15.03
CA SER A 158 0.98 13.65 -16.12
C SER A 158 0.05 13.02 -17.14
N GLY A 159 0.12 13.43 -18.38
CA GLY A 159 -0.69 12.89 -19.47
C GLY A 159 -2.21 13.11 -19.36
N GLY A 160 -2.67 14.00 -18.46
CA GLY A 160 -4.07 14.33 -18.25
C GLY A 160 -4.55 14.24 -16.80
N PRO A 161 -4.57 13.07 -16.14
CA PRO A 161 -5.02 12.97 -14.76
C PRO A 161 -4.03 13.60 -13.79
N CYS A 162 -4.57 14.14 -12.68
CA CYS A 162 -3.80 14.74 -11.60
C CYS A 162 -4.05 13.99 -10.29
N PHE A 163 -3.03 13.91 -9.45
CA PHE A 163 -3.08 13.18 -8.19
C PHE A 163 -2.44 13.99 -7.07
N TRP A 164 -2.99 13.85 -5.87
CA TRP A 164 -2.37 14.34 -4.66
C TRP A 164 -1.12 13.54 -4.32
N VAL A 165 -0.04 14.23 -3.98
CA VAL A 165 1.25 13.65 -3.63
C VAL A 165 1.57 13.97 -2.19
N ASP A 166 2.04 12.95 -1.46
CA ASP A 166 2.48 13.09 -0.06
C ASP A 166 3.95 13.54 0.08
N GLU A 167 4.42 13.70 1.31
CA GLU A 167 5.78 14.14 1.62
C GLU A 167 6.88 13.16 1.19
N ARG A 168 6.52 11.93 0.81
CA ARG A 168 7.44 10.92 0.26
C ARG A 168 7.41 10.85 -1.25
N GLY A 169 6.67 11.74 -1.89
CA GLY A 169 6.50 11.72 -3.34
C GLY A 169 5.56 10.63 -3.86
N VAL A 170 4.70 10.08 -3.00
CA VAL A 170 3.76 9.02 -3.34
C VAL A 170 2.40 9.61 -3.72
N PRO A 171 1.92 9.40 -4.95
CA PRO A 171 0.56 9.73 -5.36
C PRO A 171 -0.43 8.78 -4.69
N PHE A 172 -1.53 9.30 -4.12
CA PHE A 172 -2.44 8.46 -3.35
C PHE A 172 -3.94 8.67 -3.66
N GLU A 173 -4.33 9.82 -4.17
CA GLU A 173 -5.73 10.16 -4.44
C GLU A 173 -5.84 11.03 -5.68
N GLY A 174 -6.89 10.84 -6.48
CA GLY A 174 -7.18 11.70 -7.62
C GLY A 174 -7.48 13.14 -7.19
N ALA A 175 -6.80 14.11 -7.80
CA ALA A 175 -7.04 15.52 -7.56
C ALA A 175 -8.03 16.06 -8.61
N THR A 176 -9.21 16.47 -8.16
CA THR A 176 -10.13 17.25 -9.00
C THR A 176 -9.65 18.69 -9.03
N LEU A 177 -9.08 19.09 -10.15
CA LEU A 177 -8.79 20.49 -10.40
C LEU A 177 -10.14 21.23 -10.51
N SER A 178 -10.35 22.25 -9.68
CA SER A 178 -11.53 23.11 -9.83
C SER A 178 -11.50 23.75 -11.24
N SER A 179 -12.64 24.24 -11.72
CA SER A 179 -12.84 24.77 -13.08
C SER A 179 -11.79 25.81 -13.55
N ASN A 180 -10.94 26.30 -12.65
CA ASN A 180 -9.81 27.17 -12.93
C ASN A 180 -8.46 26.44 -12.91
N GLY A 181 -8.44 25.10 -12.90
CA GLY A 181 -7.23 24.29 -13.04
C GLY A 181 -6.30 24.21 -11.83
N VAL A 182 -6.54 24.98 -10.77
CA VAL A 182 -5.63 25.10 -9.64
C VAL A 182 -6.43 25.17 -8.33
N SER A 183 -6.15 24.30 -7.39
CA SER A 183 -6.60 24.50 -6.01
C SER A 183 -5.92 25.76 -5.46
N ARG A 184 -6.71 26.71 -4.96
CA ARG A 184 -6.30 28.12 -4.74
C ARG A 184 -5.02 28.36 -3.95
N ASN A 185 -4.43 27.37 -3.28
CA ASN A 185 -3.22 27.53 -2.46
C ASN A 185 -2.22 26.39 -2.55
N ILE A 186 -2.37 25.45 -3.49
CA ILE A 186 -1.52 24.27 -3.57
C ILE A 186 -0.81 24.27 -4.92
N LEU A 187 0.49 24.00 -4.87
CA LEU A 187 1.34 23.89 -6.06
C LEU A 187 0.84 22.73 -6.94
N THR A 188 0.72 22.97 -8.22
CA THR A 188 0.46 21.93 -9.23
C THR A 188 1.72 21.75 -10.07
N VAL A 189 2.26 20.53 -10.10
CA VAL A 189 3.43 20.19 -10.91
C VAL A 189 2.98 19.40 -12.13
N ILE A 190 3.34 19.87 -13.32
CA ILE A 190 3.05 19.19 -14.58
C ILE A 190 4.27 18.43 -15.04
N ASP A 191 4.16 17.12 -15.10
CA ASP A 191 5.16 16.23 -15.69
C ASP A 191 5.02 16.25 -17.22
N ARG A 192 6.00 16.83 -17.90
CA ARG A 192 6.03 16.96 -19.35
C ARG A 192 6.34 15.65 -20.08
N SER A 193 6.78 14.61 -19.37
CA SER A 193 6.98 13.29 -19.96
C SER A 193 5.67 12.59 -20.35
N ALA A 194 4.54 13.04 -19.82
CA ALA A 194 3.20 12.50 -20.05
C ALA A 194 3.06 10.98 -19.76
N LYS A 195 3.96 10.41 -18.97
CA LYS A 195 3.90 9.00 -18.57
C LYS A 195 2.82 8.80 -17.51
N PRO A 196 2.07 7.70 -17.54
CA PRO A 196 1.05 7.40 -16.54
C PRO A 196 1.64 7.38 -15.12
N ILE A 197 0.81 7.77 -14.14
CA ILE A 197 1.17 7.79 -12.73
C ILE A 197 0.52 6.56 -12.08
N ASP A 198 1.33 5.75 -11.42
CA ASP A 198 0.85 4.63 -10.62
C ASP A 198 0.60 5.11 -9.18
N LEU A 199 -0.59 4.82 -8.64
CA LEU A 199 -0.92 5.13 -7.25
C LEU A 199 -0.12 4.25 -6.30
N GLU A 200 0.13 4.76 -5.09
CA GLU A 200 0.85 4.07 -4.01
C GLU A 200 2.33 3.73 -4.33
N VAL A 201 2.86 4.20 -5.46
CA VAL A 201 4.26 4.05 -5.86
C VAL A 201 4.91 5.42 -5.91
N PRO A 202 6.11 5.66 -5.32
CA PRO A 202 6.77 6.95 -5.40
C PRO A 202 6.95 7.41 -6.85
N ALA A 203 6.35 8.54 -7.19
CA ALA A 203 6.43 9.13 -8.53
C ALA A 203 7.55 10.16 -8.63
N VAL A 204 7.88 10.82 -7.53
CA VAL A 204 8.99 11.76 -7.39
C VAL A 204 9.76 11.45 -6.10
N SER A 205 10.96 11.97 -5.96
CA SER A 205 11.74 11.80 -4.72
C SER A 205 11.16 12.66 -3.58
N ASP A 206 11.35 12.23 -2.35
CA ASP A 206 11.03 13.01 -1.14
C ASP A 206 11.81 14.33 -1.11
N LEU A 207 13.05 14.31 -1.58
CA LEU A 207 13.88 15.50 -1.74
C LEU A 207 13.23 16.51 -2.71
N PHE A 208 12.72 16.03 -3.86
CA PHE A 208 12.01 16.89 -4.80
C PHE A 208 10.80 17.58 -4.16
N VAL A 209 10.02 16.84 -3.37
CA VAL A 209 8.86 17.38 -2.67
C VAL A 209 9.26 18.49 -1.70
N GLN A 210 10.24 18.19 -0.83
CA GLN A 210 10.65 19.11 0.24
C GLN A 210 11.33 20.37 -0.31
N GLU A 211 12.33 20.19 -1.18
CA GLU A 211 13.12 21.31 -1.70
C GLU A 211 12.30 22.22 -2.63
N SER A 212 11.37 21.65 -3.43
CA SER A 212 10.53 22.46 -4.32
C SER A 212 9.60 23.39 -3.55
N ILE A 213 8.97 22.90 -2.50
CA ILE A 213 8.06 23.68 -1.66
C ILE A 213 8.87 24.73 -0.87
N LEU A 214 9.96 24.30 -0.22
CA LEU A 214 10.82 25.17 0.55
C LEU A 214 11.43 26.29 -0.28
N PHE A 215 11.90 25.97 -1.49
CA PHE A 215 12.47 26.96 -2.40
C PHE A 215 11.44 28.03 -2.76
N ARG A 216 10.23 27.62 -3.13
CA ARG A 216 9.14 28.53 -3.50
C ARG A 216 8.74 29.46 -2.34
N GLU A 217 8.61 28.90 -1.13
CA GLU A 217 8.25 29.69 0.05
C GLU A 217 9.34 30.71 0.41
N ARG A 218 10.59 30.29 0.41
CA ARG A 218 11.71 31.15 0.73
C ARG A 218 12.00 32.19 -0.34
N LEU A 219 11.82 31.83 -1.62
CA LEU A 219 11.93 32.74 -2.74
C LEU A 219 11.01 33.96 -2.57
N SER A 220 9.73 33.69 -2.23
CA SER A 220 8.77 34.76 -1.98
C SER A 220 9.10 35.56 -0.71
N ARG A 221 9.53 34.89 0.36
CA ARG A 221 9.80 35.53 1.66
C ARG A 221 11.09 36.37 1.66
N GLU A 222 12.16 35.84 1.06
CA GLU A 222 13.49 36.42 1.14
C GLU A 222 13.82 37.39 -0.01
N LEU A 223 13.31 37.11 -1.20
CA LEU A 223 13.60 37.90 -2.41
C LEU A 223 12.37 38.63 -2.96
N GLY A 224 11.20 38.45 -2.36
CA GLY A 224 9.96 39.08 -2.81
C GLY A 224 9.47 38.61 -4.18
N ILE A 225 10.02 37.50 -4.71
CA ILE A 225 9.68 36.99 -6.03
C ILE A 225 8.53 36.01 -5.90
N ALA A 226 7.37 36.40 -6.39
CA ALA A 226 6.18 35.55 -6.45
C ALA A 226 6.21 34.67 -7.71
N THR A 227 5.78 33.41 -7.55
CA THR A 227 5.67 32.45 -8.65
C THR A 227 4.22 32.08 -8.92
N ASP A 228 3.95 31.47 -10.08
CA ASP A 228 2.69 30.83 -10.36
C ASP A 228 2.46 29.61 -9.48
N MET A 229 1.20 29.19 -9.34
CA MET A 229 0.81 27.96 -8.65
C MET A 229 0.99 26.71 -9.52
N VAL A 230 1.39 26.90 -10.77
CA VAL A 230 1.72 25.83 -11.70
C VAL A 230 3.21 25.85 -11.95
N ALA A 231 3.83 24.71 -11.74
CA ALA A 231 5.23 24.44 -12.05
C ALA A 231 5.31 23.29 -13.05
N GLU A 232 6.45 23.14 -13.66
CA GLU A 232 6.70 22.07 -14.61
C GLU A 232 7.94 21.26 -14.23
N THR A 233 7.94 19.98 -14.58
CA THR A 233 9.14 19.15 -14.58
C THR A 233 9.28 18.47 -15.93
N PRO A 234 10.51 18.38 -16.49
CA PRO A 234 10.70 17.68 -17.78
C PRO A 234 10.30 16.21 -17.68
N PHE A 235 10.66 15.57 -16.58
CA PHE A 235 10.24 14.23 -16.20
C PHE A 235 10.42 14.00 -14.70
N ARG A 236 9.58 13.18 -14.13
CA ARG A 236 9.43 12.98 -12.67
C ARG A 236 10.72 12.66 -11.89
N LEU A 237 11.67 11.97 -12.54
CA LEU A 237 12.91 11.55 -11.89
C LEU A 237 14.07 12.51 -12.12
N SER A 238 13.83 13.67 -12.79
CA SER A 238 14.90 14.64 -13.07
C SER A 238 15.33 15.45 -11.85
N ASN A 239 14.56 15.42 -10.77
CA ASN A 239 14.71 16.32 -9.63
C ASN A 239 14.75 17.83 -10.02
N GLU A 240 14.28 18.15 -11.23
CA GLU A 240 14.20 19.51 -11.77
C GLU A 240 12.79 20.06 -11.65
N ILE A 241 12.67 21.29 -11.17
CA ILE A 241 11.43 22.05 -11.17
C ILE A 241 11.62 23.37 -11.91
N ARG A 242 10.64 23.74 -12.73
CA ARG A 242 10.55 24.99 -13.45
C ARG A 242 9.40 25.79 -12.90
N LEU A 243 9.73 26.96 -12.38
CA LEU A 243 8.81 27.89 -11.73
C LEU A 243 8.68 29.14 -12.56
N LYS A 244 7.49 29.44 -13.05
CA LYS A 244 7.22 30.71 -13.72
C LYS A 244 6.97 31.80 -12.68
N THR A 245 7.70 32.89 -12.80
CA THR A 245 7.52 34.05 -11.91
C THR A 245 6.39 34.95 -12.37
N LYS A 246 5.85 35.76 -11.47
CA LYS A 246 4.88 36.80 -11.82
C LYS A 246 5.48 37.94 -12.67
N GLU A 247 6.78 37.99 -12.81
CA GLU A 247 7.54 38.89 -13.67
C GLU A 247 7.71 38.34 -15.10
N ASN A 248 7.08 37.18 -15.43
CA ASN A 248 7.09 36.52 -16.74
C ASN A 248 8.43 35.92 -17.18
N TRP A 249 9.32 35.54 -16.28
CA TRP A 249 10.49 34.74 -16.55
C TRP A 249 10.47 33.44 -15.75
N GLU A 250 11.23 32.45 -16.18
CA GLU A 250 11.24 31.10 -15.60
C GLU A 250 12.47 30.90 -14.71
N LEU A 251 12.28 30.22 -13.57
CA LEU A 251 13.35 29.69 -12.72
C LEU A 251 13.44 28.19 -12.93
N ARG A 252 14.62 27.70 -13.27
CA ARG A 252 14.99 26.28 -13.34
C ARG A 252 15.85 25.92 -12.16
N VAL A 253 15.37 25.04 -11.31
CA VAL A 253 16.03 24.66 -10.05
C VAL A 253 16.15 23.14 -9.98
N SER A 254 17.24 22.66 -9.39
CA SER A 254 17.39 21.24 -9.06
C SER A 254 17.17 21.04 -7.57
N ALA A 255 16.37 20.06 -7.20
CA ALA A 255 16.19 19.65 -5.81
C ALA A 255 17.46 19.02 -5.19
N GLU A 256 18.44 18.66 -6.02
CA GLU A 256 19.73 18.13 -5.55
C GLU A 256 20.64 19.22 -4.97
N ILE A 257 20.35 20.49 -5.28
CA ILE A 257 21.07 21.63 -4.75
C ILE A 257 20.24 22.25 -3.64
N SER A 258 20.85 22.39 -2.44
CA SER A 258 20.11 22.95 -1.30
C SER A 258 19.55 24.33 -1.61
N VAL A 259 18.37 24.61 -1.10
CA VAL A 259 17.65 25.88 -1.28
C VAL A 259 18.53 27.08 -0.87
N ASP A 260 19.36 26.95 0.19
CA ASP A 260 20.26 28.02 0.63
C ASP A 260 21.27 28.42 -0.46
N LYS A 261 21.88 27.44 -1.14
CA LYS A 261 22.83 27.69 -2.20
C LYS A 261 22.15 28.34 -3.41
N SER A 262 21.02 27.80 -3.83
CA SER A 262 20.25 28.32 -4.96
C SER A 262 19.77 29.75 -4.73
N LEU A 263 19.21 30.06 -3.56
CA LEU A 263 18.75 31.41 -3.22
C LEU A 263 19.90 32.40 -3.08
N ARG A 264 21.06 31.98 -2.52
CA ARG A 264 22.25 32.83 -2.44
C ARG A 264 22.77 33.14 -3.84
N ALA A 265 22.88 32.16 -4.72
CA ALA A 265 23.33 32.36 -6.08
C ALA A 265 22.39 33.32 -6.84
N LEU A 266 21.08 33.09 -6.72
CA LEU A 266 20.06 33.96 -7.34
C LEU A 266 20.15 35.38 -6.82
N ARG A 267 20.27 35.59 -5.50
CA ARG A 267 20.39 36.92 -4.89
C ARG A 267 21.62 37.67 -5.44
N LEU A 268 22.78 37.01 -5.41
CA LEU A 268 24.01 37.60 -5.92
C LEU A 268 23.94 37.96 -7.39
N PHE A 269 23.32 37.12 -8.18
CA PHE A 269 23.10 37.37 -9.61
C PHE A 269 22.20 38.57 -9.85
N LEU A 270 21.05 38.63 -9.19
CA LEU A 270 20.09 39.74 -9.32
C LEU A 270 20.67 41.08 -8.84
N GLU A 271 21.50 41.08 -7.80
CA GLU A 271 22.08 42.32 -7.23
C GLU A 271 23.31 42.80 -7.97
N LYS A 272 24.16 41.90 -8.48
CA LYS A 272 25.50 42.27 -8.99
C LYS A 272 25.62 42.20 -10.51
N THR A 273 24.87 41.33 -11.16
CA THR A 273 25.07 41.00 -12.58
C THR A 273 23.94 41.54 -13.46
N LEU A 274 22.73 41.58 -12.96
CA LEU A 274 21.56 41.88 -13.76
C LEU A 274 21.18 43.39 -13.63
N SER A 275 21.13 44.06 -14.77
CA SER A 275 20.57 45.43 -14.81
C SER A 275 19.05 45.44 -14.68
N SER A 276 18.46 46.57 -14.25
CA SER A 276 17.00 46.70 -14.15
C SER A 276 16.30 46.54 -15.49
N ASP A 277 16.93 46.89 -16.60
CA ASP A 277 16.36 46.74 -17.94
C ASP A 277 16.50 45.29 -18.44
N ASP A 278 17.59 44.61 -18.17
CA ASP A 278 17.76 43.19 -18.49
C ASP A 278 16.80 42.31 -17.70
N ARG A 279 16.48 42.67 -16.45
CA ARG A 279 15.49 41.95 -15.65
C ARG A 279 14.11 41.91 -16.33
N LYS A 280 13.72 42.96 -17.04
CA LYS A 280 12.44 42.99 -17.79
C LYS A 280 12.49 42.10 -19.03
N ARG A 281 13.68 41.83 -19.53
CA ARG A 281 13.94 41.03 -20.72
C ARG A 281 14.26 39.57 -20.40
N LEU A 282 14.34 39.22 -19.14
CA LEU A 282 14.63 37.83 -18.74
C LEU A 282 13.62 36.87 -19.36
N GLU A 283 14.14 35.75 -19.87
CA GLU A 283 13.36 34.61 -20.32
C GLU A 283 13.44 33.50 -19.26
N TYR A 284 14.65 33.11 -18.87
CA TYR A 284 14.84 32.20 -17.76
C TYR A 284 16.15 32.46 -17.00
N ILE A 285 16.21 31.95 -15.75
CA ILE A 285 17.42 31.80 -14.94
C ILE A 285 17.53 30.32 -14.57
N ASP A 286 18.69 29.71 -14.82
CA ASP A 286 18.96 28.31 -14.54
C ASP A 286 19.96 28.21 -13.37
N LEU A 287 19.49 27.57 -12.29
CA LEU A 287 20.20 27.36 -11.04
C LEU A 287 20.50 25.86 -10.80
N ARG A 288 20.41 25.03 -11.83
CA ARG A 288 20.63 23.58 -11.72
C ARG A 288 22.10 23.17 -11.58
N THR A 289 23.01 24.12 -11.67
CA THR A 289 24.45 23.88 -11.51
C THR A 289 24.95 24.60 -10.28
N GLU A 290 25.73 23.93 -9.43
CA GLU A 290 26.34 24.57 -8.29
C GLU A 290 27.32 25.67 -8.74
N ASN A 291 27.28 26.81 -8.07
CA ASN A 291 28.18 27.96 -8.25
C ASN A 291 28.16 28.64 -9.63
N THR A 292 27.24 28.24 -10.51
CA THR A 292 27.09 28.86 -11.83
C THR A 292 25.63 29.16 -12.10
N VAL A 293 25.35 30.38 -12.52
CA VAL A 293 24.01 30.82 -12.92
C VAL A 293 24.02 31.05 -14.41
N PHE A 294 23.18 30.29 -15.13
CA PHE A 294 22.93 30.54 -16.54
C PHE A 294 21.64 31.35 -16.68
N TYR A 295 21.58 32.21 -17.66
CA TYR A 295 20.36 32.98 -17.93
C TYR A 295 20.25 33.28 -19.42
N LEU A 296 19.03 33.58 -19.85
CA LEU A 296 18.72 33.99 -21.19
C LEU A 296 17.88 35.25 -21.20
N LEU A 297 18.21 36.17 -22.07
CA LEU A 297 17.38 37.38 -22.32
C LEU A 297 16.57 37.20 -23.61
N LYS A 298 15.33 37.63 -23.57
CA LYS A 298 14.44 37.60 -24.75
C LYS A 298 15.08 38.32 -25.92
N GLY A 299 15.17 37.63 -27.05
CA GLY A 299 15.77 38.09 -28.30
C GLY A 299 17.27 37.77 -28.48
N GLU A 300 17.89 37.05 -27.57
CA GLU A 300 19.30 36.61 -27.70
C GLU A 300 19.45 35.22 -28.32
N GLU A 301 18.41 34.39 -28.33
CA GLU A 301 18.45 33.02 -28.89
C GLU A 301 18.95 32.93 -30.33
N GLU A 302 18.66 33.96 -31.14
CA GLU A 302 19.08 33.98 -32.55
C GLU A 302 20.59 34.24 -32.74
N ARG A 303 21.28 34.83 -31.76
CA ARG A 303 22.70 35.20 -31.91
C ARG A 303 23.66 34.08 -31.57
N GLU A 304 23.36 33.27 -30.55
CA GLU A 304 24.27 32.22 -30.08
C GLU A 304 24.31 31.00 -31.00
N SER A 305 23.17 30.65 -31.63
CA SER A 305 23.10 29.59 -32.64
C SER A 305 23.82 29.97 -33.96
N ASP A 306 23.81 31.25 -34.32
CA ASP A 306 24.49 31.74 -35.54
C ASP A 306 25.98 31.86 -35.35
N ASP A 307 26.47 32.26 -34.17
CA ASP A 307 27.90 32.40 -33.92
C ASP A 307 28.61 31.04 -33.79
N ILE A 308 27.98 30.05 -33.10
CA ILE A 308 28.50 28.67 -33.05
C ILE A 308 28.54 28.03 -34.45
N SER A 309 27.54 28.34 -35.28
CA SER A 309 27.50 27.81 -36.64
C SER A 309 28.51 28.49 -37.60
N LYS A 310 28.89 29.74 -37.32
CA LYS A 310 29.93 30.47 -38.06
C LYS A 310 31.32 30.01 -37.64
N GLU A 311 31.58 29.86 -36.32
CA GLU A 311 32.86 29.39 -35.79
C GLU A 311 33.18 27.96 -36.25
N LYS A 312 32.16 27.06 -36.25
CA LYS A 312 32.32 25.71 -36.82
C LYS A 312 32.58 25.67 -38.33
N LYS A 313 32.05 26.64 -39.09
CA LYS A 313 32.30 26.77 -40.53
C LYS A 313 33.68 27.34 -40.83
N GLU A 314 34.18 28.28 -40.01
CA GLU A 314 35.54 28.82 -40.16
C GLU A 314 36.62 27.81 -39.78
N ASP A 315 36.45 27.03 -38.72
CA ASP A 315 37.36 25.97 -38.31
C ASP A 315 37.42 24.82 -39.33
N THR A 316 36.27 24.52 -39.96
CA THR A 316 36.22 23.49 -41.03
C THR A 316 36.89 23.99 -42.31
N LYS A 317 36.85 25.30 -42.60
CA LYS A 317 37.51 25.90 -43.75
C LYS A 317 39.03 25.99 -43.56
N LYS A 318 39.49 26.40 -42.37
CA LYS A 318 40.92 26.44 -42.00
C LYS A 318 41.56 25.04 -41.97
N LYS A 319 40.79 24.01 -41.62
CA LYS A 319 41.25 22.62 -41.64
C LYS A 319 41.39 22.04 -43.08
N LYS A 320 40.51 22.47 -44.03
CA LYS A 320 40.64 22.07 -45.45
C LYS A 320 41.80 22.76 -46.15
N GLU A 321 42.06 24.05 -45.92
CA GLU A 321 43.18 24.76 -46.50
C GLU A 321 44.55 24.30 -46.00
N LYS A 322 44.61 23.61 -44.85
CA LYS A 322 45.85 23.09 -44.28
C LYS A 322 46.20 21.66 -44.78
N ASN A 323 45.22 20.97 -45.39
CA ASN A 323 45.45 19.63 -45.94
C ASN A 323 45.71 19.62 -47.46
N ASP A 324 45.55 20.77 -48.14
CA ASP A 324 45.77 20.94 -49.56
C ASP A 324 47.13 21.65 -49.89
N LYS A 325 48.00 21.75 -48.88
CA LYS A 325 49.41 22.20 -49.02
C LYS A 325 50.31 21.06 -48.51
#